data_a39b03ad0a704d9fab078e3e1abcf00a
#
_entry.id   a39b03ad0a704d9fab078e3e1abcf00a
#
_cell.length_a   1.000
_cell.length_b   1.000
_cell.length_c   1.000
_cell.angle_alpha   90.00
_cell.angle_beta   90.00
_cell.angle_gamma   90.00
#
_symmetry.space_group_name_H-M   'P 1'
#
loop_
_entity.id
_entity.type
_entity.pdbx_description
1 polymer ?
#
loop_
_entity_poly.entity_id
_entity_poly.type
_entity_poly.pdbx_seq_one_letter_code
_entity_poly.pdbx_strand_id
1 'polypeptide(L)'
;TLWFCDEFAQVLAQIENINSPMGQCKEYLLKTYDGKLIERITKANEIRIERPCLSILGLNTVESFLNKVSEESFTDGFSQRFSYFMAKPDANRSAKDFAWYDMGKMKPVLEQAWQEVGNIQIHPAYSVSEQAFRAYEIAYVTMFGQYGIAPSFYRRLTFKSWKYALMYHIILGKNNAELDQEDVAWAMRMTRQHLIDLAEILEKYNYSKLAQMVDKVVALRVKFMAKGKTLTARDVAQNCHGVKTAAEARGLLSLCEEI
;
A
#
# COMPACT_ATOMS: atom_id res chain seq x y z
N THR A 1 -15.15 -1.46 -12.38
CA THR A 1 -15.33 -2.56 -11.37
C THR A 1 -14.62 -2.18 -10.07
N LEU A 2 -15.30 -2.35 -8.93
CA LEU A 2 -14.74 -2.22 -7.59
C LEU A 2 -14.58 -3.62 -6.97
N TRP A 3 -13.39 -3.89 -6.44
CA TRP A 3 -13.13 -5.06 -5.62
C TRP A 3 -12.93 -4.59 -4.17
N PHE A 4 -13.90 -4.85 -3.33
CA PHE A 4 -13.80 -4.67 -1.88
C PHE A 4 -13.32 -5.99 -1.26
N CYS A 5 -12.29 -5.94 -0.46
CA CYS A 5 -11.71 -7.11 0.18
C CYS A 5 -11.32 -6.80 1.63
N ASP A 6 -12.01 -7.45 2.55
CA ASP A 6 -11.58 -7.51 3.94
C ASP A 6 -10.42 -8.52 4.07
N GLU A 7 -9.52 -8.29 5.01
CA GLU A 7 -8.29 -9.08 5.19
C GLU A 7 -7.45 -9.21 3.90
N PHE A 8 -7.33 -8.13 3.15
CA PHE A 8 -6.63 -8.12 1.85
C PHE A 8 -5.19 -8.64 1.94
N ALA A 9 -4.54 -8.57 3.10
CA ALA A 9 -3.20 -9.13 3.31
C ALA A 9 -3.12 -10.64 3.04
N GLN A 10 -4.19 -11.40 3.29
CA GLN A 10 -4.24 -12.83 2.98
C GLN A 10 -4.28 -13.06 1.47
N VAL A 11 -5.08 -12.25 0.77
CA VAL A 11 -5.16 -12.27 -0.70
C VAL A 11 -3.82 -11.86 -1.30
N LEU A 12 -3.19 -10.83 -0.74
CA LEU A 12 -1.87 -10.37 -1.18
C LEU A 12 -0.82 -11.48 -1.06
N ALA A 13 -0.77 -12.20 0.06
CA ALA A 13 0.13 -13.32 0.24
C ALA A 13 -0.10 -14.46 -0.78
N GLN A 14 -1.35 -14.69 -1.21
CA GLN A 14 -1.65 -15.65 -2.26
C GLN A 14 -1.22 -15.15 -3.65
N ILE A 15 -1.39 -13.87 -3.93
CA ILE A 15 -0.96 -13.24 -5.19
C ILE A 15 0.57 -13.25 -5.32
N GLU A 16 1.28 -13.09 -4.21
CA GLU A 16 2.75 -13.12 -4.18
C GLU A 16 3.34 -14.53 -4.26
N ASN A 17 2.56 -15.55 -3.93
CA ASN A 17 3.00 -16.95 -4.02
C ASN A 17 2.84 -17.46 -5.45
N ILE A 18 3.95 -17.65 -6.16
CA ILE A 18 3.97 -18.13 -7.55
C ILE A 18 3.32 -19.51 -7.72
N ASN A 19 3.30 -20.32 -6.69
CA ASN A 19 2.68 -21.65 -6.68
C ASN A 19 1.18 -21.62 -6.36
N SER A 20 0.65 -20.46 -5.99
CA SER A 20 -0.78 -20.26 -5.75
C SER A 20 -1.53 -20.13 -7.08
N PRO A 21 -2.78 -20.61 -7.17
CA PRO A 21 -3.67 -20.32 -8.29
C PRO A 21 -3.82 -18.82 -8.56
N MET A 22 -3.63 -17.99 -7.53
CA MET A 22 -3.68 -16.52 -7.63
C MET A 22 -2.33 -15.87 -8.02
N GLY A 23 -1.24 -16.61 -8.11
CA GLY A 23 0.08 -16.06 -8.43
C GLY A 23 0.13 -15.33 -9.78
N GLN A 24 -0.65 -15.79 -10.77
CA GLN A 24 -0.78 -15.12 -12.07
C GLN A 24 -1.55 -13.79 -11.99
N CYS A 25 -2.34 -13.57 -10.93
CA CYS A 25 -3.13 -12.34 -10.78
C CYS A 25 -2.24 -11.10 -10.61
N LYS A 26 -1.03 -11.25 -10.08
CA LYS A 26 -0.09 -10.13 -9.93
C LYS A 26 0.18 -9.43 -11.26
N GLU A 27 0.48 -10.19 -12.31
CA GLU A 27 0.73 -9.64 -13.64
C GLU A 27 -0.51 -8.93 -14.21
N TYR A 28 -1.69 -9.53 -14.05
CA TYR A 28 -2.94 -8.93 -14.51
C TYR A 28 -3.28 -7.65 -13.75
N LEU A 29 -3.03 -7.57 -12.44
CA LEU A 29 -3.22 -6.37 -11.64
C LEU A 29 -2.26 -5.25 -12.07
N LEU A 30 -1.02 -5.59 -12.36
CA LEU A 30 -0.04 -4.64 -12.90
C LEU A 30 -0.47 -4.09 -14.26
N LYS A 31 -0.91 -4.94 -15.18
CA LYS A 31 -1.45 -4.55 -16.48
C LYS A 31 -2.69 -3.67 -16.34
N THR A 32 -3.60 -4.02 -15.44
CA THR A 32 -4.82 -3.25 -15.16
C THR A 32 -4.48 -1.85 -14.64
N TYR A 33 -3.54 -1.74 -13.72
CA TYR A 33 -3.10 -0.44 -13.18
C TYR A 33 -2.51 0.46 -14.27
N ASP A 34 -1.73 -0.13 -15.19
CA ASP A 34 -1.08 0.57 -16.29
C ASP A 34 -2.03 0.78 -17.50
N GLY A 35 -3.30 0.36 -17.42
CA GLY A 35 -4.28 0.47 -18.51
C GLY A 35 -3.94 -0.38 -19.74
N LYS A 36 -3.11 -1.42 -19.58
CA LYS A 36 -2.66 -2.27 -20.68
C LYS A 36 -3.69 -3.36 -20.99
N LEU A 37 -3.75 -3.74 -22.26
CA LEU A 37 -4.54 -4.87 -22.72
C LEU A 37 -4.27 -6.13 -21.86
N ILE A 38 -5.35 -6.78 -21.44
CA ILE A 38 -5.31 -8.11 -20.83
C ILE A 38 -5.84 -9.10 -21.83
N GLU A 39 -5.02 -10.08 -22.16
CA GLU A 39 -5.38 -11.15 -23.08
C GLU A 39 -4.98 -12.49 -22.47
N ARG A 40 -5.91 -13.42 -22.49
CA ARG A 40 -5.67 -14.81 -22.08
C ARG A 40 -6.34 -15.73 -23.07
N ILE A 41 -5.52 -16.49 -23.80
CA ILE A 41 -5.98 -17.49 -24.76
C ILE A 41 -5.76 -18.86 -24.13
N THR A 42 -6.83 -19.64 -24.02
CA THR A 42 -6.81 -21.04 -23.64
C THR A 42 -7.39 -21.88 -24.77
N LYS A 43 -7.21 -23.21 -24.72
CA LYS A 43 -7.80 -24.11 -25.74
C LYS A 43 -9.32 -23.99 -25.85
N ALA A 44 -9.99 -23.57 -24.77
CA ALA A 44 -11.45 -23.50 -24.68
C ALA A 44 -12.01 -22.07 -24.75
N ASN A 45 -11.24 -21.07 -24.32
CA ASN A 45 -11.74 -19.70 -24.18
C ASN A 45 -10.64 -18.66 -24.50
N GLU A 46 -11.09 -17.57 -25.13
CA GLU A 46 -10.33 -16.34 -25.29
C GLU A 46 -10.96 -15.25 -24.43
N ILE A 47 -10.15 -14.62 -23.58
CA ILE A 47 -10.55 -13.48 -22.76
C ILE A 47 -9.69 -12.31 -23.21
N ARG A 48 -10.34 -11.24 -23.67
CA ARG A 48 -9.69 -10.01 -24.09
C ARG A 48 -10.36 -8.81 -23.43
N ILE A 49 -9.59 -8.02 -22.67
CA ILE A 49 -10.05 -6.80 -22.00
C ILE A 49 -9.18 -5.66 -22.47
N GLU A 50 -9.71 -4.84 -23.38
CA GLU A 50 -8.95 -3.77 -24.03
C GLU A 50 -8.69 -2.57 -23.10
N ARG A 51 -9.64 -2.26 -22.23
CA ARG A 51 -9.57 -1.12 -21.29
C ARG A 51 -9.90 -1.60 -19.88
N PRO A 52 -8.97 -2.31 -19.23
CA PRO A 52 -9.23 -2.80 -17.89
C PRO A 52 -9.32 -1.62 -16.91
N CYS A 53 -10.37 -1.63 -16.09
CA CYS A 53 -10.58 -0.65 -15.03
C CYS A 53 -11.01 -1.38 -13.76
N LEU A 54 -10.14 -1.35 -12.75
CA LEU A 54 -10.35 -1.98 -11.46
C LEU A 54 -9.90 -1.05 -10.36
N SER A 55 -10.80 -0.77 -9.43
CA SER A 55 -10.48 -0.15 -8.14
C SER A 55 -10.47 -1.22 -7.06
N ILE A 56 -9.48 -1.21 -6.20
CA ILE A 56 -9.36 -2.15 -5.10
C ILE A 56 -9.39 -1.36 -3.80
N LEU A 57 -10.29 -1.75 -2.90
CA LEU A 57 -10.32 -1.29 -1.52
C LEU A 57 -10.05 -2.49 -0.61
N GLY A 58 -8.83 -2.56 -0.08
CA GLY A 58 -8.39 -3.61 0.83
C GLY A 58 -8.30 -3.10 2.26
N LEU A 59 -8.90 -3.82 3.20
CA LEU A 59 -8.81 -3.55 4.63
C LEU A 59 -7.90 -4.57 5.29
N ASN A 60 -7.11 -4.11 6.25
CA ASN A 60 -6.22 -4.97 7.03
C ASN A 60 -5.98 -4.39 8.42
N THR A 61 -5.67 -5.25 9.37
CA THR A 61 -4.90 -4.80 10.54
C THR A 61 -3.45 -4.57 10.12
N VAL A 62 -2.79 -3.60 10.74
CA VAL A 62 -1.36 -3.30 10.44
C VAL A 62 -0.50 -4.54 10.66
N GLU A 63 -0.72 -5.26 11.75
CA GLU A 63 0.01 -6.48 12.10
C GLU A 63 -0.16 -7.58 11.05
N SER A 64 -1.41 -7.86 10.62
CA SER A 64 -1.68 -8.86 9.58
C SER A 64 -0.99 -8.49 8.26
N PHE A 65 -1.01 -7.21 7.89
CA PHE A 65 -0.35 -6.73 6.69
C PHE A 65 1.17 -6.93 6.76
N LEU A 66 1.80 -6.48 7.86
CA LEU A 66 3.26 -6.59 8.05
C LEU A 66 3.76 -8.04 8.06
N ASN A 67 2.95 -8.96 8.57
CA ASN A 67 3.30 -10.39 8.61
C ASN A 67 3.13 -11.11 7.27
N LYS A 68 2.38 -10.54 6.34
CA LYS A 68 2.03 -11.18 5.06
C LYS A 68 2.71 -10.57 3.84
N VAL A 69 3.03 -9.28 3.90
CA VAL A 69 3.70 -8.59 2.79
C VAL A 69 5.16 -9.01 2.69
N SER A 70 5.62 -9.31 1.48
CA SER A 70 7.02 -9.65 1.25
C SER A 70 7.88 -8.42 0.97
N GLU A 71 9.19 -8.53 1.22
CA GLU A 71 10.16 -7.49 0.85
C GLU A 71 10.20 -7.28 -0.68
N GLU A 72 10.05 -8.35 -1.43
CA GLU A 72 10.00 -8.33 -2.88
C GLU A 72 8.86 -7.45 -3.38
N SER A 73 7.69 -7.51 -2.74
CA SER A 73 6.53 -6.70 -3.09
C SER A 73 6.77 -5.20 -3.01
N PHE A 74 7.63 -4.75 -2.09
CA PHE A 74 8.04 -3.35 -2.00
C PHE A 74 9.06 -2.96 -3.07
N THR A 75 9.86 -3.91 -3.57
CA THR A 75 10.94 -3.63 -4.52
C THR A 75 10.54 -3.83 -5.97
N ASP A 76 9.67 -4.78 -6.30
CA ASP A 76 9.22 -5.08 -7.66
C ASP A 76 8.20 -4.08 -8.23
N GLY A 77 7.76 -3.15 -7.40
CA GLY A 77 6.82 -2.09 -7.79
C GLY A 77 5.34 -2.47 -7.66
N PHE A 78 5.00 -3.68 -7.20
CA PHE A 78 3.61 -4.07 -6.99
C PHE A 78 2.97 -3.29 -5.84
N SER A 79 3.55 -3.34 -4.64
CA SER A 79 3.10 -2.57 -3.47
C SER A 79 3.14 -1.06 -3.70
N GLN A 80 4.04 -0.58 -4.56
CA GLN A 80 4.15 0.83 -4.91
C GLN A 80 2.92 1.37 -5.67
N ARG A 81 2.07 0.50 -6.19
CA ARG A 81 0.84 0.87 -6.89
C ARG A 81 -0.37 1.04 -5.98
N PHE A 82 -0.25 0.66 -4.72
CA PHE A 82 -1.28 0.92 -3.71
C PHE A 82 -1.08 2.27 -3.03
N SER A 83 -2.16 2.83 -2.52
CA SER A 83 -2.14 3.97 -1.61
C SER A 83 -2.47 3.45 -0.23
N TYR A 84 -1.70 3.85 0.75
CA TYR A 84 -1.83 3.36 2.11
C TYR A 84 -2.49 4.42 2.97
N PHE A 85 -3.48 3.99 3.75
CA PHE A 85 -4.12 4.79 4.78
C PHE A 85 -3.98 4.06 6.10
N MET A 86 -3.43 4.72 7.09
CA MET A 86 -3.33 4.18 8.42
C MET A 86 -4.34 4.88 9.34
N ALA A 87 -5.39 4.16 9.72
CA ALA A 87 -6.31 4.64 10.73
C ALA A 87 -5.65 4.56 12.11
N LYS A 88 -5.63 5.68 12.82
CA LYS A 88 -5.17 5.73 14.19
C LYS A 88 -6.34 5.45 15.13
N PRO A 89 -6.13 4.68 16.22
CA PRO A 89 -7.15 4.49 17.22
C PRO A 89 -7.58 5.84 17.80
N ASP A 90 -8.89 6.06 17.93
CA ASP A 90 -9.39 7.21 18.65
C ASP A 90 -9.26 6.96 20.15
N ALA A 91 -8.33 7.68 20.80
CA ALA A 91 -8.06 7.56 22.22
C ALA A 91 -9.26 7.94 23.11
N ASN A 92 -10.22 8.71 22.56
CA ASN A 92 -11.41 9.13 23.27
C ASN A 92 -12.59 8.16 23.09
N ARG A 93 -12.43 7.16 22.21
CA ARG A 93 -13.50 6.19 21.94
C ARG A 93 -13.65 5.22 23.10
N SER A 94 -14.84 5.20 23.69
CA SER A 94 -15.20 4.20 24.69
C SER A 94 -15.39 2.83 24.03
N ALA A 95 -15.05 1.74 24.74
CA ALA A 95 -15.35 0.38 24.31
C ALA A 95 -16.85 0.11 24.13
N LYS A 96 -17.70 0.99 24.70
CA LYS A 96 -19.15 0.96 24.56
C LYS A 96 -19.66 1.72 23.33
N ASP A 97 -18.81 2.52 22.68
CA ASP A 97 -19.17 3.28 21.47
C ASP A 97 -19.13 2.35 20.25
N PHE A 98 -20.13 1.49 20.18
CA PHE A 98 -20.37 0.67 18.99
C PHE A 98 -21.02 1.55 17.92
N ALA A 99 -20.45 1.57 16.73
CA ALA A 99 -21.04 2.26 15.60
C ALA A 99 -22.31 1.50 15.15
N TRP A 100 -23.46 1.91 15.64
CA TRP A 100 -24.75 1.46 15.13
C TRP A 100 -25.13 2.36 13.96
N TYR A 101 -25.24 1.78 12.78
CA TYR A 101 -25.74 2.48 11.62
C TYR A 101 -27.22 2.15 11.45
N ASP A 102 -28.07 3.17 11.56
CA ASP A 102 -29.48 3.06 11.17
C ASP A 102 -29.56 3.09 9.64
N MET A 103 -29.55 1.92 9.03
CA MET A 103 -29.62 1.79 7.56
C MET A 103 -30.88 2.41 6.99
N GLY A 104 -31.97 2.48 7.74
CA GLY A 104 -33.20 3.14 7.31
C GLY A 104 -33.02 4.65 7.10
N LYS A 105 -32.20 5.30 7.95
CA LYS A 105 -31.86 6.72 7.82
C LYS A 105 -30.73 6.96 6.81
N MET A 106 -29.76 6.05 6.73
CA MET A 106 -28.62 6.20 5.85
C MET A 106 -28.93 5.93 4.37
N LYS A 107 -29.83 4.98 4.10
CA LYS A 107 -30.16 4.56 2.74
C LYS A 107 -30.63 5.72 1.85
N PRO A 108 -31.59 6.57 2.24
CA PRO A 108 -32.02 7.70 1.39
C PRO A 108 -30.86 8.67 1.07
N VAL A 109 -29.98 8.95 2.04
CA VAL A 109 -28.83 9.84 1.86
C VAL A 109 -27.85 9.26 0.85
N LEU A 110 -27.57 7.96 0.97
CA LEU A 110 -26.68 7.26 0.02
C LEU A 110 -27.28 7.18 -1.39
N GLU A 111 -28.58 6.93 -1.48
CA GLU A 111 -29.30 6.90 -2.78
C GLU A 111 -29.29 8.27 -3.44
N GLN A 112 -29.51 9.35 -2.69
CA GLN A 112 -29.40 10.71 -3.21
C GLN A 112 -27.96 11.00 -3.69
N ALA A 113 -26.95 10.73 -2.87
CA ALA A 113 -25.55 10.94 -3.23
C ALA A 113 -25.16 10.12 -4.49
N TRP A 114 -25.70 8.89 -4.60
CA TRP A 114 -25.46 8.05 -5.78
C TRP A 114 -26.11 8.62 -7.04
N GLN A 115 -27.32 9.17 -6.94
CA GLN A 115 -28.00 9.86 -8.05
C GLN A 115 -27.22 11.12 -8.47
N GLU A 116 -26.72 11.90 -7.51
CA GLU A 116 -25.90 13.09 -7.78
C GLU A 116 -24.62 12.71 -8.54
N VAL A 117 -23.91 11.67 -8.12
CA VAL A 117 -22.74 11.13 -8.81
C VAL A 117 -23.10 10.65 -10.22
N GLY A 118 -24.26 9.99 -10.39
CA GLY A 118 -24.73 9.52 -11.71
C GLY A 118 -25.06 10.65 -12.71
N ASN A 119 -25.34 11.84 -12.21
CA ASN A 119 -25.65 13.02 -13.03
C ASN A 119 -24.42 13.87 -13.37
N ILE A 120 -23.24 13.54 -12.82
CA ILE A 120 -22.01 14.28 -13.10
C ILE A 120 -21.61 14.13 -14.57
N GLN A 121 -21.39 15.24 -15.24
CA GLN A 121 -20.88 15.24 -16.60
C GLN A 121 -19.39 14.88 -16.59
N ILE A 122 -19.05 13.77 -17.23
CA ILE A 122 -17.66 13.35 -17.40
C ILE A 122 -17.21 13.72 -18.82
N HIS A 123 -16.10 14.46 -18.92
CA HIS A 123 -15.50 14.80 -20.20
C HIS A 123 -14.58 13.67 -20.70
N PRO A 124 -14.44 13.47 -22.02
CA PRO A 124 -13.59 12.43 -22.60
C PRO A 124 -12.10 12.68 -22.36
N ALA A 125 -11.71 13.93 -22.11
CA ALA A 125 -10.34 14.35 -21.77
C ALA A 125 -10.38 15.58 -20.86
N TYR A 126 -9.38 15.69 -20.03
CA TYR A 126 -9.16 16.83 -19.14
C TYR A 126 -7.79 17.43 -19.39
N SER A 127 -7.71 18.77 -19.41
CA SER A 127 -6.47 19.52 -19.42
C SER A 127 -6.07 19.89 -18.00
N VAL A 128 -4.89 20.45 -17.85
CA VAL A 128 -4.37 20.95 -16.57
C VAL A 128 -3.98 22.40 -16.76
N SER A 129 -4.48 23.30 -15.92
CA SER A 129 -4.09 24.71 -15.98
C SER A 129 -2.61 24.89 -15.63
N GLU A 130 -2.00 25.95 -16.13
CA GLU A 130 -0.59 26.26 -15.82
C GLU A 130 -0.38 26.45 -14.32
N GLN A 131 -1.33 27.07 -13.63
CA GLN A 131 -1.27 27.30 -12.17
C GLN A 131 -1.34 25.97 -11.40
N ALA A 132 -2.20 25.03 -11.85
CA ALA A 132 -2.30 23.69 -11.27
C ALA A 132 -1.00 22.92 -11.45
N PHE A 133 -0.40 22.99 -12.63
CA PHE A 133 0.87 22.32 -12.91
C PHE A 133 2.01 22.89 -12.05
N ARG A 134 2.12 24.20 -11.92
CA ARG A 134 3.11 24.84 -11.02
C ARG A 134 2.91 24.45 -9.57
N ALA A 135 1.67 24.41 -9.09
CA ALA A 135 1.36 23.96 -7.73
C ALA A 135 1.83 22.51 -7.50
N TYR A 136 1.63 21.63 -8.48
CA TYR A 136 2.14 20.27 -8.44
C TYR A 136 3.66 20.22 -8.36
N GLU A 137 4.37 20.97 -9.22
CA GLU A 137 5.83 20.98 -9.24
C GLU A 137 6.43 21.45 -7.91
N ILE A 138 5.88 22.54 -7.35
CA ILE A 138 6.32 23.06 -6.05
C ILE A 138 6.12 22.00 -4.96
N ALA A 139 4.93 21.41 -4.87
CA ALA A 139 4.62 20.39 -3.89
C ALA A 139 5.49 19.13 -4.07
N TYR A 140 5.71 18.70 -5.32
CA TYR A 140 6.56 17.58 -5.66
C TYR A 140 7.99 17.78 -5.16
N VAL A 141 8.61 18.91 -5.47
CA VAL A 141 9.99 19.21 -5.05
C VAL A 141 10.08 19.37 -3.53
N THR A 142 9.09 20.04 -2.93
CA THR A 142 9.08 20.29 -1.47
C THR A 142 9.00 19.01 -0.66
N MET A 143 8.22 18.02 -1.11
CA MET A 143 8.04 16.76 -0.38
C MET A 143 9.13 15.72 -0.69
N PHE A 144 9.91 15.92 -1.75
CA PHE A 144 10.91 14.94 -2.15
C PHE A 144 11.98 14.73 -1.09
N GLY A 145 12.25 13.48 -0.74
CA GLY A 145 13.27 13.11 0.24
C GLY A 145 12.91 13.31 1.72
N GLN A 146 11.75 13.92 2.04
CA GLN A 146 11.40 14.24 3.43
C GLN A 146 10.95 13.02 4.26
N TYR A 147 10.52 11.94 3.64
CA TYR A 147 9.87 10.82 4.34
C TYR A 147 10.70 9.53 4.38
N GLY A 148 11.95 9.55 3.95
CA GLY A 148 12.79 8.34 3.91
C GLY A 148 12.28 7.26 2.95
N ILE A 149 11.39 7.60 2.03
CA ILE A 149 10.77 6.68 1.07
C ILE A 149 11.61 6.59 -0.19
N ALA A 150 11.79 5.38 -0.73
CA ALA A 150 12.53 5.17 -1.96
C ALA A 150 11.98 6.03 -3.12
N PRO A 151 12.85 6.63 -3.97
CA PRO A 151 12.42 7.51 -5.07
C PRO A 151 11.39 6.90 -6.02
N SER A 152 11.43 5.59 -6.24
CA SER A 152 10.46 4.87 -7.08
C SER A 152 9.06 4.88 -6.49
N PHE A 153 8.94 4.69 -5.18
CA PHE A 153 7.69 4.78 -4.43
C PHE A 153 7.14 6.21 -4.44
N TYR A 154 8.02 7.17 -4.11
CA TYR A 154 7.68 8.57 -4.11
C TYR A 154 7.09 9.03 -5.44
N ARG A 155 7.77 8.75 -6.55
CA ARG A 155 7.32 9.12 -7.90
C ARG A 155 5.95 8.52 -8.24
N ARG A 156 5.70 7.26 -7.87
CA ARG A 156 4.41 6.60 -8.15
C ARG A 156 3.27 7.20 -7.33
N LEU A 157 3.50 7.49 -6.06
CA LEU A 157 2.49 8.11 -5.20
C LEU A 157 2.17 9.54 -5.65
N THR A 158 3.19 10.33 -5.94
CA THR A 158 2.99 11.71 -6.41
C THR A 158 2.34 11.74 -7.79
N PHE A 159 2.66 10.80 -8.68
CA PHE A 159 1.97 10.73 -9.98
C PHE A 159 0.49 10.36 -9.84
N LYS A 160 0.11 9.57 -8.84
CA LYS A 160 -1.31 9.27 -8.55
C LYS A 160 -2.11 10.51 -8.15
N SER A 161 -1.48 11.57 -7.67
CA SER A 161 -2.17 12.80 -7.29
C SER A 161 -3.01 13.37 -8.44
N TRP A 162 -2.61 13.15 -9.70
CA TRP A 162 -3.41 13.54 -10.86
C TRP A 162 -4.74 12.80 -10.93
N LYS A 163 -4.78 11.53 -10.55
CA LYS A 163 -6.03 10.77 -10.44
C LYS A 163 -6.90 11.30 -9.32
N TYR A 164 -6.30 11.69 -8.20
CA TYR A 164 -7.02 12.30 -7.08
C TYR A 164 -7.55 13.69 -7.42
N ALA A 165 -6.76 14.50 -8.12
CA ALA A 165 -7.20 15.81 -8.59
C ALA A 165 -8.41 15.69 -9.51
N LEU A 166 -8.36 14.75 -10.47
CA LEU A 166 -9.48 14.48 -11.35
C LEU A 166 -10.73 13.99 -10.60
N MET A 167 -10.56 13.08 -9.66
CA MET A 167 -11.68 12.59 -8.83
C MET A 167 -12.30 13.73 -8.01
N TYR A 168 -11.48 14.57 -7.42
CA TYR A 168 -11.94 15.72 -6.63
C TYR A 168 -12.70 16.73 -7.49
N HIS A 169 -12.16 17.08 -8.67
CA HIS A 169 -12.80 17.94 -9.65
C HIS A 169 -14.20 17.43 -10.03
N ILE A 170 -14.30 16.13 -10.35
CA ILE A 170 -15.56 15.48 -10.71
C ILE A 170 -16.54 15.48 -9.53
N ILE A 171 -16.10 15.11 -8.33
CA ILE A 171 -16.96 15.04 -7.14
C ILE A 171 -17.50 16.42 -6.74
N LEU A 172 -16.73 17.49 -6.97
CA LEU A 172 -17.20 18.86 -6.77
C LEU A 172 -18.22 19.33 -7.81
N GLY A 173 -18.51 18.50 -8.83
CA GLY A 173 -19.44 18.86 -9.90
C GLY A 173 -18.96 20.00 -10.80
N LYS A 174 -17.64 20.20 -10.93
CA LYS A 174 -17.08 21.20 -11.83
C LYS A 174 -17.38 20.79 -13.27
N ASN A 175 -18.04 21.66 -14.03
CA ASN A 175 -18.52 21.36 -15.38
C ASN A 175 -17.51 21.65 -16.48
N ASN A 176 -16.32 22.16 -16.16
CA ASN A 176 -15.26 22.38 -17.14
C ASN A 176 -14.33 21.14 -17.23
N ALA A 177 -13.56 21.08 -18.30
CA ALA A 177 -12.62 19.98 -18.54
C ALA A 177 -11.18 20.37 -18.21
N GLU A 178 -10.98 21.30 -17.27
CA GLU A 178 -9.65 21.79 -16.88
C GLU A 178 -9.46 21.67 -15.36
N LEU A 179 -8.47 20.89 -14.94
CA LEU A 179 -8.07 20.78 -13.54
C LEU A 179 -7.41 22.09 -13.10
N ASP A 180 -7.89 22.67 -12.02
CA ASP A 180 -7.39 23.90 -11.46
C ASP A 180 -6.44 23.68 -10.27
N GLN A 181 -5.92 24.78 -9.73
CA GLN A 181 -4.99 24.77 -8.61
C GLN A 181 -5.61 24.16 -7.34
N GLU A 182 -6.91 24.34 -7.10
CA GLU A 182 -7.59 23.80 -5.92
C GLU A 182 -7.64 22.27 -5.97
N ASP A 183 -7.96 21.69 -7.15
CA ASP A 183 -7.99 20.25 -7.37
C ASP A 183 -6.63 19.61 -7.04
N VAL A 184 -5.56 20.23 -7.55
CA VAL A 184 -4.20 19.76 -7.32
C VAL A 184 -3.76 19.97 -5.86
N ALA A 185 -4.10 21.10 -5.25
CA ALA A 185 -3.77 21.37 -3.86
C ALA A 185 -4.41 20.32 -2.92
N TRP A 186 -5.67 19.96 -3.17
CA TRP A 186 -6.34 18.91 -2.42
C TRP A 186 -5.65 17.55 -2.64
N ALA A 187 -5.39 17.19 -3.90
CA ALA A 187 -4.74 15.93 -4.26
C ALA A 187 -3.34 15.79 -3.64
N MET A 188 -2.58 16.87 -3.58
CA MET A 188 -1.25 16.87 -2.97
C MET A 188 -1.31 16.76 -1.44
N ARG A 189 -2.34 17.31 -0.78
CA ARG A 189 -2.58 17.06 0.66
C ARG A 189 -2.86 15.58 0.93
N MET A 190 -3.70 14.95 0.10
CA MET A 190 -3.95 13.50 0.19
C MET A 190 -2.68 12.69 -0.04
N THR A 191 -1.90 13.07 -1.06
CA THR A 191 -0.63 12.41 -1.36
C THR A 191 0.37 12.53 -0.21
N ARG A 192 0.44 13.69 0.43
CA ARG A 192 1.27 13.90 1.63
C ARG A 192 0.86 12.95 2.76
N GLN A 193 -0.44 12.78 2.99
CA GLN A 193 -0.91 11.84 4.01
C GLN A 193 -0.50 10.39 3.67
N HIS A 194 -0.63 9.98 2.41
CA HIS A 194 -0.15 8.66 1.98
C HIS A 194 1.36 8.46 2.18
N LEU A 195 2.15 9.50 1.95
CA LEU A 195 3.59 9.44 2.19
C LEU A 195 3.91 9.27 3.68
N ILE A 196 3.19 9.96 4.55
CA ILE A 196 3.33 9.85 6.02
C ILE A 196 2.95 8.42 6.45
N ASP A 197 1.79 7.94 6.03
CA ASP A 197 1.28 6.61 6.41
C ASP A 197 2.19 5.49 5.88
N LEU A 198 2.69 5.64 4.65
CA LEU A 198 3.65 4.68 4.08
C LEU A 198 4.97 4.69 4.85
N ALA A 199 5.50 5.86 5.23
CA ALA A 199 6.73 5.94 6.01
C ALA A 199 6.58 5.20 7.35
N GLU A 200 5.45 5.41 8.04
CA GLU A 200 5.14 4.70 9.29
C GLU A 200 5.00 3.18 9.09
N ILE A 201 4.38 2.73 7.99
CA ILE A 201 4.27 1.30 7.65
C ILE A 201 5.65 0.70 7.41
N LEU A 202 6.52 1.38 6.65
CA LEU A 202 7.86 0.90 6.36
C LEU A 202 8.74 0.84 7.62
N GLU A 203 8.62 1.81 8.52
CA GLU A 203 9.30 1.80 9.81
C GLU A 203 8.87 0.60 10.65
N LYS A 204 7.56 0.38 10.79
CA LYS A 204 7.01 -0.79 11.51
C LYS A 204 7.40 -2.11 10.85
N TYR A 205 7.44 -2.17 9.52
CA TYR A 205 7.90 -3.36 8.79
C TYR A 205 9.35 -3.70 9.13
N ASN A 206 10.24 -2.72 9.09
CA ASN A 206 11.64 -2.90 9.41
C ASN A 206 11.84 -3.33 10.87
N TYR A 207 11.11 -2.72 11.80
CA TYR A 207 11.13 -3.11 13.22
C TYR A 207 10.64 -4.55 13.44
N SER A 208 9.51 -4.93 12.84
CA SER A 208 8.96 -6.28 12.93
C SER A 208 9.93 -7.33 12.35
N LYS A 209 10.60 -7.01 11.25
CA LYS A 209 11.61 -7.89 10.65
C LYS A 209 12.83 -8.07 11.58
N LEU A 210 13.31 -6.99 12.18
CA LEU A 210 14.40 -7.05 13.16
C LEU A 210 14.02 -7.89 14.38
N ALA A 211 12.83 -7.69 14.94
CA ALA A 211 12.33 -8.47 16.07
C ALA A 211 12.26 -9.97 15.74
N GLN A 212 11.73 -10.34 14.58
CA GLN A 212 11.71 -11.75 14.12
C GLN A 212 13.12 -12.34 13.96
N MET A 213 14.11 -11.54 13.55
CA MET A 213 15.49 -11.98 13.47
C MET A 213 16.10 -12.20 14.86
N VAL A 214 15.84 -11.30 15.80
CA VAL A 214 16.26 -11.45 17.20
C VAL A 214 15.68 -12.70 17.81
N ASP A 215 14.38 -12.96 17.67
CA ASP A 215 13.71 -14.18 18.15
C ASP A 215 14.35 -15.47 17.61
N LYS A 216 14.71 -15.48 16.33
CA LYS A 216 15.43 -16.62 15.73
C LYS A 216 16.80 -16.82 16.35
N VAL A 217 17.54 -15.75 16.62
CA VAL A 217 18.86 -15.81 17.25
C VAL A 217 18.75 -16.30 18.69
N VAL A 218 17.75 -15.83 19.45
CA VAL A 218 17.46 -16.30 20.82
C VAL A 218 17.14 -17.80 20.81
N ALA A 219 16.26 -18.25 19.91
CA ALA A 219 15.93 -19.67 19.78
C ALA A 219 17.16 -20.54 19.41
N LEU A 220 18.04 -20.00 18.56
CA LEU A 220 19.29 -20.66 18.19
C LEU A 220 20.26 -20.72 19.39
N ARG A 221 20.35 -19.65 20.16
CA ARG A 221 21.17 -19.59 21.39
C ARG A 221 20.78 -20.67 22.39
N VAL A 222 19.48 -20.83 22.65
CA VAL A 222 18.93 -21.88 23.50
C VAL A 222 19.36 -23.28 23.04
N LYS A 223 19.27 -23.53 21.72
CA LYS A 223 19.70 -24.83 21.12
C LYS A 223 21.20 -25.10 21.28
N PHE A 224 22.03 -24.05 21.16
CA PHE A 224 23.48 -24.18 21.31
C PHE A 224 23.85 -24.40 22.79
N MET A 225 23.21 -23.65 23.69
CA MET A 225 23.41 -23.83 25.14
C MET A 225 23.04 -25.23 25.63
N ALA A 226 21.94 -25.80 25.11
CA ALA A 226 21.52 -27.18 25.40
C ALA A 226 22.56 -28.23 24.97
N LYS A 227 23.46 -27.88 24.03
CA LYS A 227 24.55 -28.70 23.53
C LYS A 227 25.90 -28.35 24.21
N GLY A 228 25.90 -27.51 25.23
CA GLY A 228 27.12 -27.05 25.92
C GLY A 228 28.02 -26.16 25.05
N LYS A 229 27.45 -25.52 24.00
CA LYS A 229 28.18 -24.66 23.05
C LYS A 229 27.76 -23.21 23.17
N THR A 230 28.70 -22.31 22.95
CA THR A 230 28.42 -20.86 22.85
C THR A 230 28.09 -20.52 21.41
N LEU A 231 27.02 -19.75 21.19
CA LEU A 231 26.61 -19.27 19.86
C LEU A 231 27.57 -18.17 19.39
N THR A 232 28.12 -18.31 18.20
CA THR A 232 29.03 -17.33 17.58
C THR A 232 28.36 -16.59 16.43
N ALA A 233 28.91 -15.43 16.03
CA ALA A 233 28.43 -14.68 14.87
C ALA A 233 28.45 -15.51 13.57
N ARG A 234 29.40 -16.46 13.47
CA ARG A 234 29.48 -17.39 12.34
C ARG A 234 28.28 -18.35 12.33
N ASP A 235 27.92 -18.86 13.51
CA ASP A 235 26.79 -19.78 13.66
C ASP A 235 25.47 -19.06 13.33
N VAL A 236 25.31 -17.80 13.73
CA VAL A 236 24.15 -16.96 13.37
C VAL A 236 24.08 -16.77 11.87
N ALA A 237 25.18 -16.37 11.22
CA ALA A 237 25.22 -16.19 9.77
C ALA A 237 24.91 -17.47 8.98
N GLN A 238 25.30 -18.64 9.51
CA GLN A 238 25.05 -19.94 8.86
C GLN A 238 23.62 -20.48 9.06
N ASN A 239 22.98 -20.14 10.18
CA ASN A 239 21.70 -20.75 10.57
C ASN A 239 20.50 -19.80 10.52
N CYS A 240 20.74 -18.47 10.42
CA CYS A 240 19.68 -17.49 10.31
C CYS A 240 19.57 -17.00 8.85
N HIS A 241 18.59 -17.54 8.13
CA HIS A 241 18.28 -17.02 6.81
C HIS A 241 17.91 -15.52 6.88
N GLY A 242 18.57 -14.70 6.07
CA GLY A 242 18.39 -13.25 6.04
C GLY A 242 19.56 -12.46 6.64
N VAL A 243 20.47 -13.10 7.40
CA VAL A 243 21.72 -12.48 7.86
C VAL A 243 22.77 -12.65 6.78
N LYS A 244 23.17 -11.53 6.15
CA LYS A 244 24.08 -11.57 4.98
C LYS A 244 25.53 -11.32 5.34
N THR A 245 25.80 -10.67 6.47
CA THR A 245 27.14 -10.26 6.86
C THR A 245 27.49 -10.63 8.30
N ALA A 246 28.80 -10.80 8.57
CA ALA A 246 29.28 -11.02 9.92
C ALA A 246 29.04 -9.80 10.86
N ALA A 247 28.93 -8.60 10.30
CA ALA A 247 28.60 -7.39 11.05
C ALA A 247 27.16 -7.43 11.55
N GLU A 248 26.19 -7.79 10.67
CA GLU A 248 24.79 -8.00 11.05
C GLU A 248 24.64 -9.09 12.11
N ALA A 249 25.34 -10.22 11.95
CA ALA A 249 25.33 -11.30 12.93
C ALA A 249 25.82 -10.85 14.31
N ARG A 250 26.88 -10.04 14.39
CA ARG A 250 27.37 -9.46 15.64
C ARG A 250 26.38 -8.48 16.26
N GLY A 251 25.78 -7.62 15.44
CA GLY A 251 24.75 -6.69 15.91
C GLY A 251 23.55 -7.41 16.53
N LEU A 252 23.06 -8.48 15.88
CA LEU A 252 21.96 -9.29 16.40
C LEU A 252 22.33 -10.01 17.73
N LEU A 253 23.58 -10.53 17.84
CA LEU A 253 24.05 -11.14 19.10
C LEU A 253 24.12 -10.12 20.22
N SER A 254 24.63 -8.92 19.98
CA SER A 254 24.68 -7.84 20.97
C SER A 254 23.28 -7.46 21.46
N LEU A 255 22.31 -7.31 20.54
CA LEU A 255 20.92 -7.07 20.93
C LEU A 255 20.30 -8.18 21.77
N CYS A 256 20.74 -9.45 21.59
CA CYS A 256 20.28 -10.58 22.41
C CYS A 256 20.97 -10.66 23.77
N GLU A 257 22.03 -9.91 24.04
CA GLU A 257 22.72 -9.84 25.32
C GLU A 257 22.12 -8.79 26.26
N GLU A 258 21.38 -7.83 25.68
CA GLU A 258 20.69 -6.77 26.42
C GLU A 258 19.26 -7.19 26.86
N ILE A 259 18.77 -8.34 26.40
CA ILE A 259 17.49 -8.95 26.77
C ILE A 259 17.71 -10.10 27.72
#